data_0805cfb05b999ed171393f4912f3fa08
#
_entry.id   0805cfb05b999ed171393f4912f3fa08
#
_cell.length_a   1.000
_cell.length_b   1.000
_cell.length_c   1.000
_cell.angle_alpha   90.00
_cell.angle_beta   90.00
_cell.angle_gamma   90.00
#
_symmetry.space_group_name_H-M   'P 1'
#
loop_
_entity.id
_entity.type
_entity.pdbx_description
1 polymer ?
#
loop_
_entity_poly.entity_id
_entity_poly.type
_entity_poly.pdbx_seq_one_letter_code
_entity_poly.pdbx_strand_id
1 'polypeptide(L)'
;MRDTLLVWLALIIVAIKGEIVEHRVKNLPDQPQLTSKWYSGMLNATRGKQFHYIFIESTNKPEEDPIIIFFDGGPGIAMVGIFAGVGPLFNAGKIPFYPNAYSWNDRASVMFISNPSGVGFSFAPTT
;
A
#
# COMPACT_ATOMS: atom_id res chain seq x y z
N MET A 1 -36.03 1.31 19.44
CA MET A 1 -34.65 1.80 19.75
C MET A 1 -33.56 0.73 19.56
N ARG A 2 -33.79 -0.52 19.93
CA ARG A 2 -32.78 -1.60 19.80
C ARG A 2 -32.50 -1.95 18.34
N ASP A 3 -33.52 -1.96 17.49
CA ASP A 3 -33.40 -2.35 16.08
C ASP A 3 -32.75 -1.26 15.21
N THR A 4 -32.97 0.01 15.55
CA THR A 4 -32.28 1.13 14.89
C THR A 4 -30.78 1.14 15.19
N LEU A 5 -30.38 0.78 16.42
CA LEU A 5 -28.96 0.69 16.79
C LEU A 5 -28.25 -0.41 16.01
N LEU A 6 -28.90 -1.56 15.81
CA LEU A 6 -28.36 -2.67 15.02
C LEU A 6 -28.21 -2.32 13.53
N VAL A 7 -29.14 -1.54 12.97
CA VAL A 7 -29.05 -1.06 11.59
C VAL A 7 -27.88 -0.10 11.40
N TRP A 8 -27.66 0.83 12.34
CA TRP A 8 -26.51 1.73 12.31
C TRP A 8 -25.17 0.98 12.48
N LEU A 9 -25.13 -0.01 13.37
CA LEU A 9 -23.94 -0.86 13.54
C LEU A 9 -23.61 -1.66 12.27
N ALA A 10 -24.64 -2.21 11.59
CA ALA A 10 -24.47 -2.92 10.33
C ALA A 10 -24.00 -1.98 9.20
N LEU A 11 -24.51 -0.75 9.13
CA LEU A 11 -24.08 0.26 8.17
C LEU A 11 -22.62 0.70 8.40
N ILE A 12 -22.18 0.83 9.65
CA ILE A 12 -20.79 1.14 10.00
C ILE A 12 -19.86 -0.01 9.60
N ILE A 13 -20.26 -1.26 9.82
CA ILE A 13 -19.47 -2.44 9.44
C ILE A 13 -19.36 -2.56 7.92
N VAL A 14 -20.41 -2.23 7.16
CA VAL A 14 -20.37 -2.21 5.70
C VAL A 14 -19.45 -1.09 5.18
N ALA A 15 -19.43 0.07 5.84
CA ALA A 15 -18.55 1.18 5.47
C ALA A 15 -17.05 0.87 5.72
N ILE A 16 -16.73 0.01 6.68
CA ILE A 16 -15.35 -0.40 6.99
C ILE A 16 -14.82 -1.46 6.02
N LYS A 17 -15.70 -2.20 5.32
CA LYS A 17 -15.32 -3.20 4.31
C LYS A 17 -15.21 -2.65 2.87
N GLY A 18 -15.32 -1.35 2.67
CA GLY A 18 -15.22 -0.73 1.35
C GLY A 18 -13.80 -0.77 0.80
N GLU A 19 -13.56 -1.58 -0.22
CA GLU A 19 -12.37 -1.47 -1.07
C GLU A 19 -12.34 -0.04 -1.65
N ILE A 20 -11.23 0.68 -1.48
CA ILE A 20 -11.04 1.99 -2.14
C ILE A 20 -10.69 1.72 -3.61
N VAL A 21 -11.72 1.48 -4.40
CA VAL A 21 -11.61 1.08 -5.82
C VAL A 21 -10.80 2.09 -6.64
N GLU A 22 -10.88 3.37 -6.30
CA GLU A 22 -10.14 4.46 -6.95
C GLU A 22 -8.63 4.34 -6.80
N HIS A 23 -8.15 3.72 -5.70
CA HIS A 23 -6.72 3.53 -5.44
C HIS A 23 -6.20 2.20 -5.99
N ARG A 24 -7.06 1.36 -6.58
CA ARG A 24 -6.68 0.05 -7.06
C ARG A 24 -5.71 0.11 -8.24
N VAL A 25 -4.53 -0.47 -8.08
CA VAL A 25 -3.58 -0.70 -9.17
C VAL A 25 -3.96 -1.98 -9.89
N LYS A 26 -4.35 -1.89 -11.15
CA LYS A 26 -4.81 -3.05 -11.96
C LYS A 26 -3.63 -3.83 -12.55
N ASN A 27 -2.64 -3.12 -13.05
CA ASN A 27 -1.44 -3.67 -13.68
C ASN A 27 -0.30 -2.65 -13.63
N LEU A 28 0.91 -3.13 -13.76
CA LEU A 28 2.10 -2.30 -13.97
C LEU A 28 2.55 -2.47 -15.43
N PRO A 29 2.89 -1.39 -16.16
CA PRO A 29 3.36 -1.48 -17.53
C PRO A 29 4.60 -2.37 -17.65
N ASP A 30 4.62 -3.24 -18.66
CA ASP A 30 5.74 -4.14 -18.97
C ASP A 30 6.23 -5.01 -17.80
N GLN A 31 5.35 -5.28 -16.83
CA GLN A 31 5.66 -6.08 -15.65
C GLN A 31 4.84 -7.38 -15.59
N PRO A 32 5.27 -8.37 -14.80
CA PRO A 32 4.47 -9.55 -14.52
C PRO A 32 3.10 -9.18 -13.94
N GLN A 33 2.12 -10.07 -14.13
CA GLN A 33 0.82 -9.91 -13.52
C GLN A 33 0.95 -9.87 -11.99
N LEU A 34 0.23 -8.93 -11.36
CA LEU A 34 0.21 -8.81 -9.90
C LEU A 34 -0.47 -10.04 -9.28
N THR A 35 0.18 -10.64 -8.30
CA THR A 35 -0.28 -11.86 -7.60
C THR A 35 -1.28 -11.57 -6.47
N SER A 36 -1.34 -10.32 -6.02
CA SER A 36 -2.28 -9.84 -4.99
C SER A 36 -2.86 -8.49 -5.38
N LYS A 37 -3.75 -7.97 -4.56
CA LYS A 37 -4.29 -6.63 -4.77
C LYS A 37 -3.29 -5.57 -4.31
N TRP A 38 -3.12 -4.56 -5.15
CA TRP A 38 -2.29 -3.39 -4.87
C TRP A 38 -3.14 -2.13 -4.89
N TYR A 39 -2.79 -1.20 -4.03
CA TYR A 39 -3.43 0.10 -3.95
C TYR A 39 -2.36 1.18 -3.87
N SER A 40 -2.59 2.32 -4.53
CA SER A 40 -1.71 3.47 -4.49
C SER A 40 -2.54 4.73 -4.30
N GLY A 41 -2.15 5.58 -3.37
CA GLY A 41 -2.92 6.78 -3.04
C GLY A 41 -2.17 7.74 -2.13
N MET A 42 -2.91 8.74 -1.64
CA MET A 42 -2.39 9.79 -0.78
C MET A 42 -3.08 9.77 0.59
N LEU A 43 -2.28 9.84 1.65
CA LEU A 43 -2.74 10.02 3.02
C LEU A 43 -2.61 11.50 3.38
N ASN A 44 -3.72 12.14 3.70
CA ASN A 44 -3.70 13.52 4.19
C ASN A 44 -3.12 13.60 5.60
N ALA A 45 -2.22 14.56 5.81
CA ALA A 45 -1.60 14.83 7.09
C ALA A 45 -1.78 16.31 7.48
N THR A 46 -1.29 16.65 8.67
CA THR A 46 -1.39 18.02 9.20
C THR A 46 -0.64 19.03 8.33
N ARG A 47 -1.08 20.29 8.35
CA ARG A 47 -0.45 21.43 7.64
C ARG A 47 -0.36 21.24 6.10
N GLY A 48 -1.38 20.61 5.50
CA GLY A 48 -1.45 20.41 4.05
C GLY A 48 -0.43 19.42 3.47
N LYS A 49 0.26 18.66 4.31
CA LYS A 49 1.15 17.59 3.86
C LYS A 49 0.34 16.39 3.38
N GLN A 50 0.88 15.66 2.41
CA GLN A 50 0.32 14.41 1.92
C GLN A 50 1.42 13.37 1.80
N PHE A 51 1.15 12.14 2.26
CA PHE A 51 2.06 11.02 2.10
C PHE A 51 1.53 10.07 1.04
N HIS A 52 2.33 9.82 0.03
CA HIS A 52 2.04 8.78 -0.94
C HIS A 52 2.28 7.41 -0.29
N TYR A 53 1.36 6.48 -0.55
CA TYR A 53 1.52 5.08 -0.13
C TYR A 53 1.28 4.11 -1.27
N ILE A 54 1.89 2.95 -1.15
CA ILE A 54 1.51 1.74 -1.87
C ILE A 54 1.19 0.67 -0.83
N PHE A 55 0.01 0.09 -0.91
CA PHE A 55 -0.42 -1.01 -0.07
C PHE A 55 -0.57 -2.27 -0.92
N ILE A 56 0.05 -3.35 -0.49
CA ILE A 56 0.08 -4.65 -1.15
C ILE A 56 -0.55 -5.65 -0.20
N GLU A 57 -1.68 -6.26 -0.60
CA GLU A 57 -2.34 -7.28 0.20
C GLU A 57 -1.48 -8.55 0.30
N SER A 58 -1.63 -9.26 1.42
CA SER A 58 -1.08 -10.61 1.57
C SER A 58 -1.59 -11.55 0.48
N THR A 59 -0.73 -12.44 -0.01
CA THR A 59 -1.12 -13.51 -0.94
C THR A 59 -1.71 -14.72 -0.22
N ASN A 60 -1.59 -14.81 1.10
CA ASN A 60 -2.10 -15.91 1.92
C ASN A 60 -3.55 -15.63 2.35
N LYS A 61 -3.73 -14.85 3.40
CA LYS A 61 -5.04 -14.52 3.98
C LYS A 61 -5.12 -13.02 4.30
N PRO A 62 -5.37 -12.16 3.32
CA PRO A 62 -5.29 -10.71 3.51
C PRO A 62 -6.22 -10.15 4.60
N GLU A 63 -7.33 -10.86 4.93
CA GLU A 63 -8.27 -10.45 5.98
C GLU A 63 -7.83 -10.88 7.40
N GLU A 64 -6.90 -11.84 7.52
CA GLU A 64 -6.43 -12.40 8.80
C GLU A 64 -4.97 -12.07 9.07
N ASP A 65 -4.17 -11.93 8.02
CA ASP A 65 -2.74 -11.69 8.12
C ASP A 65 -2.43 -10.28 8.66
N PRO A 66 -1.31 -10.09 9.35
CA PRO A 66 -0.93 -8.80 9.91
C PRO A 66 -0.65 -7.76 8.82
N ILE A 67 -0.72 -6.49 9.20
CA ILE A 67 -0.31 -5.35 8.37
C ILE A 67 1.04 -4.85 8.85
N ILE A 68 2.01 -4.76 7.93
CA ILE A 68 3.33 -4.18 8.15
C ILE A 68 3.36 -2.80 7.50
N ILE A 69 3.75 -1.77 8.24
CA ILE A 69 4.04 -0.45 7.68
C ILE A 69 5.55 -0.34 7.51
N PHE A 70 5.98 -0.16 6.26
CA PHE A 70 7.39 -0.08 5.91
C PHE A 70 7.78 1.34 5.51
N PHE A 71 8.81 1.86 6.16
CA PHE A 71 9.42 3.14 5.85
C PHE A 71 10.81 2.90 5.26
N ASP A 72 11.00 3.23 3.98
CA ASP A 72 12.33 3.21 3.39
C ASP A 72 13.25 4.24 4.05
N GLY A 73 14.53 3.89 4.18
CA GLY A 73 15.52 4.73 4.82
C GLY A 73 16.13 5.79 3.91
N GLY A 74 17.04 6.59 4.48
CA GLY A 74 17.90 7.59 3.85
C GLY A 74 17.13 8.63 3.06
N PRO A 75 16.95 9.90 3.48
CA PRO A 75 16.10 10.82 2.73
C PRO A 75 16.39 10.76 1.22
N GLY A 76 15.33 10.62 0.39
CA GLY A 76 15.46 10.53 -1.06
C GLY A 76 15.35 9.12 -1.66
N ILE A 77 15.31 8.07 -0.85
CA ILE A 77 15.04 6.70 -1.31
C ILE A 77 13.61 6.35 -0.88
N ALA A 78 12.63 6.61 -1.74
CA ALA A 78 11.25 6.27 -1.46
C ALA A 78 10.82 5.07 -2.29
N MET A 79 10.06 4.14 -1.70
CA MET A 79 9.46 2.98 -2.37
C MET A 79 10.44 1.96 -2.96
N VAL A 80 11.74 2.08 -2.71
CA VAL A 80 12.74 1.14 -3.23
C VAL A 80 12.55 -0.25 -2.64
N GLY A 81 12.12 -0.36 -1.39
CA GLY A 81 11.86 -1.62 -0.71
C GLY A 81 10.88 -2.54 -1.46
N ILE A 82 9.94 -1.97 -2.24
CA ILE A 82 9.02 -2.75 -3.08
C ILE A 82 9.78 -3.61 -4.09
N PHE A 83 10.89 -3.09 -4.63
CA PHE A 83 11.68 -3.72 -5.69
C PHE A 83 13.07 -4.19 -5.22
N ALA A 84 13.39 -4.02 -3.94
CA ALA A 84 14.69 -4.34 -3.35
C ALA A 84 14.64 -5.49 -2.32
N GLY A 85 13.65 -6.36 -2.41
CA GLY A 85 13.59 -7.59 -1.62
C GLY A 85 12.50 -7.67 -0.56
N VAL A 86 11.78 -6.57 -0.26
CA VAL A 86 10.65 -6.58 0.68
C VAL A 86 9.34 -6.89 -0.04
N GLY A 87 9.10 -6.24 -1.18
CA GLY A 87 7.89 -6.41 -1.98
C GLY A 87 7.94 -7.62 -2.91
N PRO A 88 6.85 -7.87 -3.65
CA PRO A 88 6.68 -9.06 -4.49
C PRO A 88 7.45 -9.04 -5.80
N LEU A 89 8.06 -7.93 -6.16
CA LEU A 89 8.85 -7.78 -7.37
C LEU A 89 10.31 -7.44 -7.02
N PHE A 90 11.24 -8.03 -7.74
CA PHE A 90 12.66 -7.78 -7.57
C PHE A 90 13.27 -7.17 -8.82
N ASN A 91 14.02 -6.07 -8.63
CA ASN A 91 14.75 -5.40 -9.69
C ASN A 91 16.19 -5.90 -9.79
N ALA A 92 16.50 -6.64 -10.85
CA ALA A 92 17.86 -7.06 -11.17
C ALA A 92 18.58 -6.09 -12.15
N GLY A 93 18.21 -4.81 -12.14
CA GLY A 93 18.81 -3.78 -13.00
C GLY A 93 18.26 -3.74 -14.43
N LYS A 94 17.17 -4.44 -14.72
CA LYS A 94 16.49 -4.45 -16.03
C LYS A 94 14.99 -4.66 -15.92
N ILE A 95 14.27 -4.38 -16.99
CA ILE A 95 12.83 -4.61 -17.14
C ILE A 95 12.62 -5.84 -18.04
N PRO A 96 11.62 -6.69 -17.78
CA PRO A 96 10.68 -6.66 -16.65
C PRO A 96 11.34 -7.05 -15.33
N PHE A 97 10.71 -6.65 -14.20
CA PHE A 97 11.12 -7.11 -12.88
C PHE A 97 10.78 -8.59 -12.67
N TYR A 98 11.50 -9.25 -11.79
CA TYR A 98 11.27 -10.66 -11.47
C TYR A 98 10.38 -10.80 -10.24
N PRO A 99 9.55 -11.85 -10.17
CA PRO A 99 8.87 -12.22 -8.94
C PRO A 99 9.88 -12.45 -7.81
N ASN A 100 9.60 -11.91 -6.63
CA ASN A 100 10.41 -12.13 -5.43
C ASN A 100 9.86 -13.32 -4.65
N ALA A 101 10.60 -14.42 -4.62
CA ALA A 101 10.22 -15.64 -3.89
C ALA A 101 10.26 -15.49 -2.35
N TYR A 102 10.80 -14.37 -1.85
CA TYR A 102 10.93 -14.09 -0.41
C TYR A 102 10.18 -12.82 -0.01
N SER A 103 9.11 -12.53 -0.71
CA SER A 103 8.32 -11.34 -0.45
C SER A 103 7.63 -11.38 0.91
N TRP A 104 7.64 -10.27 1.62
CA TRP A 104 6.94 -10.15 2.91
C TRP A 104 5.42 -10.27 2.76
N ASN A 105 4.89 -9.93 1.58
CA ASN A 105 3.45 -10.07 1.36
C ASN A 105 2.98 -11.52 1.19
N ASP A 106 3.86 -12.50 1.29
CA ASP A 106 3.47 -13.92 1.39
C ASP A 106 2.80 -14.26 2.74
N ARG A 107 2.99 -13.43 3.77
CA ARG A 107 2.50 -13.67 5.13
C ARG A 107 1.96 -12.43 5.84
N ALA A 108 1.94 -11.27 5.18
CA ALA A 108 1.45 -10.03 5.73
C ALA A 108 0.97 -9.11 4.60
N SER A 109 0.04 -8.22 4.86
CA SER A 109 -0.18 -7.06 3.98
C SER A 109 0.87 -6.00 4.28
N VAL A 110 1.47 -5.40 3.27
CA VAL A 110 2.57 -4.44 3.46
C VAL A 110 2.19 -3.08 2.89
N MET A 111 2.30 -2.04 3.72
CA MET A 111 2.11 -0.65 3.32
C MET A 111 3.47 0.06 3.26
N PHE A 112 3.86 0.48 2.09
CA PHE A 112 5.04 1.32 1.86
C PHE A 112 4.63 2.77 1.86
N ILE A 113 5.33 3.63 2.59
CA ILE A 113 5.04 5.07 2.68
C ILE A 113 6.27 5.87 2.24
N SER A 114 6.07 6.79 1.28
CA SER A 114 7.12 7.75 0.89
C SER A 114 7.31 8.76 2.01
N ASN A 115 8.38 8.61 2.79
CA ASN A 115 8.69 9.40 3.99
C ASN A 115 10.12 9.96 3.91
N PRO A 116 10.35 11.21 4.37
CA PRO A 116 9.39 12.23 4.84
C PRO A 116 8.55 12.87 3.73
N SER A 117 7.58 13.76 4.10
CA SER A 117 6.81 14.53 3.12
C SER A 117 7.73 15.38 2.24
N GLY A 118 7.47 15.40 0.92
CA GLY A 118 8.33 16.02 -0.08
C GLY A 118 9.35 15.07 -0.71
N VAL A 119 9.35 13.78 -0.31
CA VAL A 119 10.18 12.73 -0.91
C VAL A 119 9.29 11.82 -1.78
N GLY A 120 9.82 11.32 -2.89
CA GLY A 120 9.08 10.48 -3.83
C GLY A 120 7.87 11.22 -4.37
N PHE A 121 6.69 10.64 -4.21
CA PHE A 121 5.41 11.23 -4.60
C PHE A 121 4.68 11.93 -3.44
N SER A 122 5.27 11.94 -2.24
CA SER A 122 4.72 12.66 -1.10
C SER A 122 4.89 14.17 -1.26
N PHE A 123 3.88 14.93 -0.82
CA PHE A 123 3.82 16.37 -0.98
C PHE A 123 4.03 17.10 0.36
N ALA A 124 4.80 18.18 0.33
CA ALA A 124 4.91 19.15 1.40
C ALA A 124 4.69 20.56 0.82
N PRO A 125 3.80 21.40 1.38
CA PRO A 125 3.70 22.79 0.96
C PRO A 125 5.04 23.49 1.16
N THR A 126 5.42 24.32 0.20
CA THR A 126 6.53 25.27 0.38
C THR A 126 6.11 26.33 1.39
N THR A 127 6.88 26.50 2.46
CA THR A 127 6.71 27.57 3.44
C THR A 127 7.19 28.90 2.85
#